data_1a45f1d1c6951e97aaa98d32f7a798d1
#
_entry.id   1a45f1d1c6951e97aaa98d32f7a798d1
#
_cell.length_a   1.000
_cell.length_b   1.000
_cell.length_c   1.000
_cell.angle_alpha   90.00
_cell.angle_beta   90.00
_cell.angle_gamma   90.00
#
_symmetry.space_group_name_H-M   'P 1'
#
loop_
_entity.id
_entity.type
_entity.pdbx_description
1 polymer ?
#
loop_
_entity_poly.entity_id
_entity_poly.type
_entity_poly.pdbx_seq_one_letter_code
_entity_poly.pdbx_strand_id
1 'polypeptide(L)'
;AVQDVMPSAPNLVPAPGDLITDWLSPNLFLSQTCGLPFRAKLHGLVQLVATPDNKIPNCTAGYYHSVILARKGSDPDLAANDFVLAYNEPLSQSGWAAPQSIGITGVSRVQTGGHAASAQAVMDGTADVAAIDALSWHFLSRDWDKASSLTVLITTPTTPNLPYTTALNQDANAPRQG
;
A
#
# COMPACT_ATOMS: atom_id res chain seq x y z
N ALA A 1 -18.07 10.22 8.77
CA ALA A 1 -18.06 9.08 7.81
C ALA A 1 -18.62 9.55 6.46
N VAL A 2 -18.45 8.73 5.39
CA VAL A 2 -19.04 9.07 4.07
C VAL A 2 -20.54 9.33 4.17
N GLN A 3 -21.23 8.56 4.99
CA GLN A 3 -22.69 8.71 5.21
C GLN A 3 -23.08 10.00 5.96
N ASP A 4 -22.17 10.67 6.67
CA ASP A 4 -22.45 11.95 7.34
C ASP A 4 -22.63 13.08 6.30
N VAL A 5 -21.95 12.97 5.17
CA VAL A 5 -22.00 13.94 4.06
C VAL A 5 -22.81 13.44 2.87
N MET A 6 -23.06 12.13 2.80
CA MET A 6 -23.81 11.45 1.75
C MET A 6 -24.69 10.35 2.37
N PRO A 7 -25.88 10.70 2.91
CA PRO A 7 -26.74 9.75 3.63
C PRO A 7 -27.19 8.54 2.78
N SER A 8 -27.22 8.70 1.45
CA SER A 8 -27.57 7.61 0.51
C SER A 8 -26.41 6.65 0.22
N ALA A 9 -25.20 6.92 0.74
CA ALA A 9 -24.07 6.02 0.53
C ALA A 9 -24.33 4.65 1.18
N PRO A 10 -23.95 3.54 0.52
CA PRO A 10 -24.10 2.22 1.11
C PRO A 10 -23.24 2.06 2.37
N ASN A 11 -23.59 1.09 3.20
CA ASN A 11 -22.78 0.72 4.34
C ASN A 11 -21.39 0.25 3.90
N LEU A 12 -20.39 0.51 4.77
CA LEU A 12 -19.06 -0.06 4.57
C LEU A 12 -19.15 -1.59 4.62
N VAL A 13 -18.60 -2.24 3.61
CA VAL A 13 -18.52 -3.71 3.52
C VAL A 13 -17.09 -4.13 3.83
N PRO A 14 -16.86 -5.17 4.65
CA PRO A 14 -15.53 -5.74 4.82
C PRO A 14 -14.97 -6.21 3.47
N ALA A 15 -13.67 -6.09 3.27
CA ALA A 15 -13.02 -6.60 2.07
C ALA A 15 -13.15 -8.14 2.01
N PRO A 16 -13.80 -8.70 0.98
CA PRO A 16 -14.22 -10.11 1.00
C PRO A 16 -13.16 -11.10 0.50
N GLY A 17 -12.01 -10.68 0.03
CA GLY A 17 -10.93 -11.60 -0.33
C GLY A 17 -10.44 -11.51 -1.78
N ASP A 18 -11.30 -11.29 -2.78
CA ASP A 18 -10.87 -11.00 -4.15
C ASP A 18 -11.14 -9.54 -4.52
N LEU A 19 -10.18 -8.70 -4.19
CA LEU A 19 -10.25 -7.26 -4.43
C LEU A 19 -10.43 -6.90 -5.91
N ILE A 20 -9.90 -7.69 -6.84
CA ILE A 20 -10.05 -7.41 -8.28
C ILE A 20 -11.52 -7.56 -8.69
N THR A 21 -12.18 -8.62 -8.27
CA THR A 21 -13.61 -8.84 -8.53
C THR A 21 -14.45 -7.71 -7.94
N ASP A 22 -14.15 -7.28 -6.73
CA ASP A 22 -14.88 -6.19 -6.08
C ASP A 22 -14.69 -4.85 -6.80
N TRP A 23 -13.46 -4.52 -7.15
CA TRP A 23 -13.16 -3.28 -7.88
C TRP A 23 -13.80 -3.25 -9.28
N LEU A 24 -13.97 -4.40 -9.93
CA LEU A 24 -14.62 -4.52 -11.24
C LEU A 24 -16.14 -4.66 -11.15
N SER A 25 -16.72 -4.69 -9.95
CA SER A 25 -18.16 -4.77 -9.78
C SER A 25 -18.88 -3.57 -10.41
N PRO A 26 -19.92 -3.79 -11.23
CA PRO A 26 -20.74 -2.70 -11.77
C PRO A 26 -21.51 -1.93 -10.67
N ASN A 27 -21.59 -2.49 -9.46
CA ASN A 27 -22.22 -1.88 -8.30
C ASN A 27 -21.21 -1.21 -7.35
N LEU A 28 -19.93 -1.10 -7.74
CA LEU A 28 -18.93 -0.43 -6.93
C LEU A 28 -19.30 1.05 -6.75
N PHE A 29 -19.71 1.41 -5.54
CA PHE A 29 -19.99 2.80 -5.18
C PHE A 29 -18.70 3.59 -4.96
N LEU A 30 -17.84 3.10 -4.07
CA LEU A 30 -16.55 3.71 -3.75
C LEU A 30 -15.61 2.67 -3.12
N SER A 31 -14.39 2.61 -3.60
CA SER A 31 -13.32 1.83 -2.98
C SER A 31 -11.98 2.51 -3.19
N GLN A 32 -10.99 2.09 -2.44
CA GLN A 32 -9.61 2.53 -2.62
C GLN A 32 -8.77 1.39 -3.18
N THR A 33 -7.89 1.68 -4.15
CA THR A 33 -6.98 0.69 -4.73
C THR A 33 -5.53 1.15 -4.66
N CYS A 34 -4.60 0.23 -4.84
CA CYS A 34 -3.18 0.54 -5.00
C CYS A 34 -2.87 1.01 -6.43
N GLY A 35 -1.78 1.75 -6.60
CA GLY A 35 -1.36 2.24 -7.93
C GLY A 35 -1.03 1.13 -8.93
N LEU A 36 -0.43 0.02 -8.49
CA LEU A 36 -0.09 -1.09 -9.39
C LEU A 36 -1.34 -1.86 -9.87
N PRO A 37 -2.28 -2.28 -9.02
CA PRO A 37 -3.54 -2.89 -9.47
C PRO A 37 -4.30 -1.96 -10.43
N PHE A 38 -4.36 -0.65 -10.11
CA PHE A 38 -5.02 0.30 -10.99
C PHE A 38 -4.42 0.27 -12.40
N ARG A 39 -3.09 0.43 -12.52
CA ARG A 39 -2.43 0.44 -13.84
C ARG A 39 -2.49 -0.91 -14.56
N ALA A 40 -2.38 -2.01 -13.84
CA ALA A 40 -2.25 -3.34 -14.43
C ALA A 40 -3.59 -4.00 -14.76
N LYS A 41 -4.66 -3.65 -14.04
CA LYS A 41 -5.94 -4.39 -14.09
C LYS A 41 -7.18 -3.52 -14.22
N LEU A 42 -7.18 -2.26 -13.75
CA LEU A 42 -8.39 -1.47 -13.59
C LEU A 42 -8.44 -0.26 -14.53
N HIS A 43 -7.33 0.15 -15.14
CA HIS A 43 -7.27 1.30 -16.03
C HIS A 43 -8.27 1.15 -17.18
N GLY A 44 -9.15 2.14 -17.35
CA GLY A 44 -10.23 2.11 -18.33
C GLY A 44 -11.44 1.26 -17.96
N LEU A 45 -11.40 0.51 -16.84
CA LEU A 45 -12.48 -0.33 -16.34
C LEU A 45 -13.21 0.24 -15.13
N VAL A 46 -12.60 1.26 -14.49
CA VAL A 46 -13.19 2.01 -13.37
C VAL A 46 -12.95 3.50 -13.57
N GLN A 47 -13.69 4.34 -12.85
CA GLN A 47 -13.45 5.78 -12.81
C GLN A 47 -12.61 6.15 -11.59
N LEU A 48 -11.67 7.11 -11.77
CA LEU A 48 -10.96 7.75 -10.68
C LEU A 48 -11.84 8.85 -10.06
N VAL A 49 -12.00 8.80 -8.75
CA VAL A 49 -12.75 9.81 -7.98
C VAL A 49 -11.80 10.87 -7.43
N ALA A 50 -10.84 10.46 -6.62
CA ALA A 50 -9.87 11.35 -5.98
C ALA A 50 -8.63 10.56 -5.52
N THR A 51 -7.56 11.28 -5.23
CA THR A 51 -6.37 10.73 -4.55
C THR A 51 -6.21 11.45 -3.22
N PRO A 52 -6.16 10.75 -2.08
CA PRO A 52 -6.05 11.37 -0.77
C PRO A 52 -4.67 12.02 -0.59
N ASP A 53 -4.63 13.13 0.13
CA ASP A 53 -3.41 13.70 0.66
C ASP A 53 -3.25 13.28 2.13
N ASN A 54 -2.49 12.23 2.35
CA ASN A 54 -2.24 11.67 3.69
C ASN A 54 -1.18 12.45 4.49
N LYS A 55 -0.70 13.59 3.98
CA LYS A 55 0.32 14.43 4.62
C LYS A 55 1.60 13.66 4.97
N ILE A 56 2.00 12.73 4.12
CA ILE A 56 3.24 11.96 4.30
C ILE A 56 4.44 12.93 4.25
N PRO A 57 5.34 12.91 5.23
CA PRO A 57 6.53 13.76 5.23
C PRO A 57 7.34 13.62 3.95
N ASN A 58 7.84 14.75 3.43
CA ASN A 58 8.63 14.83 2.20
C ASN A 58 7.92 14.35 0.92
N CYS A 59 6.59 14.26 0.93
CA CYS A 59 5.77 14.00 -0.25
C CYS A 59 4.98 15.23 -0.68
N THR A 60 4.84 15.39 -1.99
CA THR A 60 3.84 16.31 -2.56
C THR A 60 2.44 15.80 -2.24
N ALA A 61 1.46 16.72 -2.11
CA ALA A 61 0.07 16.37 -1.90
C ALA A 61 -0.41 15.30 -2.91
N GLY A 62 -1.07 14.26 -2.44
CA GLY A 62 -1.53 13.14 -3.27
C GLY A 62 -0.43 12.12 -3.66
N TYR A 63 0.77 12.22 -3.08
CA TYR A 63 1.86 11.27 -3.28
C TYR A 63 2.26 10.60 -1.97
N TYR A 64 2.93 9.45 -2.09
CA TYR A 64 3.51 8.71 -0.98
C TYR A 64 4.78 7.98 -1.44
N HIS A 65 5.53 7.44 -0.49
CA HIS A 65 6.68 6.56 -0.74
C HIS A 65 6.54 5.26 0.04
N SER A 66 7.42 4.31 -0.23
CA SER A 66 7.60 3.12 0.59
C SER A 66 8.88 3.24 1.42
N VAL A 67 8.93 2.52 2.51
CA VAL A 67 10.12 2.35 3.34
C VAL A 67 10.63 0.91 3.23
N ILE A 68 11.94 0.75 3.21
CA ILE A 68 12.59 -0.55 3.35
C ILE A 68 13.03 -0.66 4.80
N LEU A 69 12.49 -1.67 5.49
CA LEU A 69 12.75 -1.93 6.90
C LEU A 69 13.69 -3.10 7.07
N ALA A 70 14.51 -3.04 8.11
CA ALA A 70 15.28 -4.18 8.62
C ALA A 70 15.22 -4.21 10.15
N ARG A 71 15.73 -5.29 10.78
CA ARG A 71 15.94 -5.31 12.22
C ARG A 71 16.98 -4.26 12.62
N LYS A 72 16.75 -3.60 13.72
CA LYS A 72 17.72 -2.66 14.28
C LYS A 72 19.04 -3.36 14.62
N GLY A 73 20.13 -2.83 14.10
CA GLY A 73 21.47 -3.41 14.26
C GLY A 73 21.83 -4.46 13.21
N SER A 74 20.92 -4.85 12.30
CA SER A 74 21.30 -5.55 11.08
C SER A 74 21.63 -4.53 9.98
N ASP A 75 22.55 -4.88 9.10
CA ASP A 75 23.01 -4.03 7.99
C ASP A 75 23.07 -4.85 6.69
N PRO A 76 21.92 -5.27 6.14
CA PRO A 76 21.88 -6.01 4.88
C PRO A 76 22.41 -5.16 3.73
N ASP A 77 23.30 -5.71 2.93
CA ASP A 77 23.79 -5.03 1.72
C ASP A 77 22.67 -5.01 0.66
N LEU A 78 21.95 -3.88 0.59
CA LEU A 78 20.83 -3.72 -0.35
C LEU A 78 21.31 -3.75 -1.81
N ALA A 79 22.54 -3.37 -2.11
CA ALA A 79 23.09 -3.39 -3.47
C ALA A 79 23.42 -4.81 -3.93
N ALA A 80 23.94 -5.65 -3.03
CA ALA A 80 24.21 -7.05 -3.33
C ALA A 80 22.93 -7.86 -3.55
N ASN A 81 21.79 -7.42 -3.01
CA ASN A 81 20.53 -8.17 -3.03
C ASN A 81 20.61 -9.60 -2.42
N ASP A 82 21.59 -9.85 -1.54
CA ASP A 82 21.77 -11.13 -0.87
C ASP A 82 20.99 -11.17 0.46
N PHE A 83 19.68 -11.06 0.36
CA PHE A 83 18.75 -11.05 1.48
C PHE A 83 17.37 -11.60 1.08
N VAL A 84 16.56 -11.96 2.07
CA VAL A 84 15.15 -12.34 1.91
C VAL A 84 14.28 -11.10 2.04
N LEU A 85 13.49 -10.77 1.00
CA LEU A 85 12.56 -9.64 0.97
C LEU A 85 11.14 -10.10 1.34
N ALA A 86 10.57 -9.57 2.42
CA ALA A 86 9.15 -9.70 2.71
C ALA A 86 8.33 -8.64 1.97
N TYR A 87 7.24 -9.07 1.36
CA TYR A 87 6.29 -8.20 0.67
C TYR A 87 4.86 -8.69 0.89
N ASN A 88 3.88 -7.77 0.80
CA ASN A 88 2.49 -8.14 1.05
C ASN A 88 1.89 -9.02 -0.06
N GLU A 89 1.92 -8.56 -1.32
CA GLU A 89 1.32 -9.28 -2.44
C GLU A 89 1.92 -8.85 -3.80
N PRO A 90 1.81 -9.68 -4.86
CA PRO A 90 2.44 -9.41 -6.17
C PRO A 90 1.90 -8.17 -6.89
N LEU A 91 0.66 -7.74 -6.62
CA LEU A 91 0.07 -6.52 -7.17
C LEU A 91 0.20 -5.31 -6.25
N SER A 92 1.07 -5.35 -5.24
CA SER A 92 1.31 -4.21 -4.38
C SER A 92 2.22 -3.16 -5.03
N GLN A 93 1.79 -1.90 -5.05
CA GLN A 93 2.66 -0.80 -5.46
C GLN A 93 3.80 -0.63 -4.46
N SER A 94 3.51 -0.60 -3.16
CA SER A 94 4.48 -0.33 -2.10
C SER A 94 5.36 -1.52 -1.75
N GLY A 95 4.77 -2.71 -1.62
CA GLY A 95 5.51 -3.91 -1.19
C GLY A 95 6.23 -4.63 -2.32
N TRP A 96 5.75 -4.47 -3.57
CA TRP A 96 6.31 -5.20 -4.70
C TRP A 96 6.98 -4.29 -5.74
N ALA A 97 6.26 -3.31 -6.31
CA ALA A 97 6.79 -2.51 -7.40
C ALA A 97 7.82 -1.47 -6.94
N ALA A 98 7.58 -0.81 -5.81
CA ALA A 98 8.43 0.26 -5.32
C ALA A 98 9.86 -0.21 -5.00
N PRO A 99 10.12 -1.29 -4.25
CA PRO A 99 11.49 -1.77 -4.03
C PRO A 99 12.18 -2.15 -5.34
N GLN A 100 11.49 -2.79 -6.28
CA GLN A 100 12.07 -3.16 -7.58
C GLN A 100 12.48 -1.94 -8.40
N SER A 101 11.74 -0.83 -8.31
CA SER A 101 12.05 0.41 -9.04
C SER A 101 13.40 1.03 -8.66
N ILE A 102 13.95 0.64 -7.52
CA ILE A 102 15.27 1.07 -7.03
C ILE A 102 16.27 -0.10 -6.93
N GLY A 103 16.01 -1.19 -7.63
CA GLY A 103 16.91 -2.35 -7.70
C GLY A 103 16.90 -3.27 -6.50
N ILE A 104 15.99 -3.09 -5.54
CA ILE A 104 15.85 -3.96 -4.36
C ILE A 104 14.92 -5.12 -4.72
N THR A 105 15.48 -6.30 -4.92
CA THR A 105 14.74 -7.48 -5.36
C THR A 105 14.87 -8.66 -4.41
N GLY A 106 15.96 -8.76 -3.66
CA GLY A 106 16.30 -9.91 -2.81
C GLY A 106 16.64 -11.18 -3.60
N VAL A 107 17.50 -12.03 -3.04
CA VAL A 107 17.80 -13.35 -3.59
C VAL A 107 16.59 -14.28 -3.48
N SER A 108 15.77 -14.10 -2.46
CA SER A 108 14.49 -14.76 -2.30
C SER A 108 13.44 -13.83 -1.69
N ARG A 109 12.17 -14.24 -1.75
CA ARG A 109 11.03 -13.39 -1.37
C ARG A 109 9.99 -14.18 -0.59
N VAL A 110 9.39 -13.54 0.42
CA VAL A 110 8.32 -14.11 1.23
C VAL A 110 7.07 -13.25 1.05
N GLN A 111 6.02 -13.84 0.51
CA GLN A 111 4.70 -13.22 0.44
C GLN A 111 4.00 -13.37 1.79
N THR A 112 3.56 -12.26 2.37
CA THR A 112 3.04 -12.20 3.73
C THR A 112 1.55 -11.88 3.83
N GLY A 113 0.94 -11.35 2.78
CA GLY A 113 -0.47 -10.95 2.74
C GLY A 113 -0.77 -9.55 3.31
N GLY A 114 0.20 -8.89 3.97
CA GLY A 114 -0.03 -7.57 4.54
C GLY A 114 1.23 -6.88 5.05
N HIS A 115 1.21 -5.55 5.15
CA HIS A 115 2.37 -4.76 5.59
C HIS A 115 2.79 -5.06 7.04
N ALA A 116 1.83 -5.24 7.94
CA ALA A 116 2.12 -5.62 9.33
C ALA A 116 2.76 -7.03 9.40
N ALA A 117 2.27 -7.96 8.59
CA ALA A 117 2.85 -9.31 8.49
C ALA A 117 4.26 -9.28 7.87
N SER A 118 4.53 -8.36 6.90
CA SER A 118 5.88 -8.18 6.36
C SER A 118 6.85 -7.65 7.42
N ALA A 119 6.42 -6.68 8.24
CA ALA A 119 7.23 -6.19 9.37
C ALA A 119 7.47 -7.29 10.42
N GLN A 120 6.45 -8.10 10.72
CA GLN A 120 6.58 -9.23 11.63
C GLN A 120 7.56 -10.29 11.09
N ALA A 121 7.55 -10.59 9.80
CA ALA A 121 8.48 -11.52 9.17
C ALA A 121 9.95 -11.10 9.35
N VAL A 122 10.24 -9.78 9.30
CA VAL A 122 11.56 -9.25 9.60
C VAL A 122 11.90 -9.43 11.09
N MET A 123 10.94 -9.18 11.97
CA MET A 123 11.13 -9.38 13.42
C MET A 123 11.46 -10.83 13.76
N ASP A 124 10.75 -11.77 13.14
CA ASP A 124 10.90 -13.20 13.41
C ASP A 124 12.13 -13.83 12.72
N GLY A 125 12.81 -13.07 11.85
CA GLY A 125 13.95 -13.56 11.08
C GLY A 125 13.58 -14.44 9.89
N THR A 126 12.30 -14.48 9.52
CA THR A 126 11.83 -15.16 8.29
C THR A 126 12.23 -14.36 7.04
N ALA A 127 12.41 -13.07 7.20
CA ALA A 127 12.95 -12.16 6.18
C ALA A 127 14.00 -11.23 6.80
N ASP A 128 14.89 -10.70 5.97
CA ASP A 128 15.93 -9.77 6.37
C ASP A 128 15.43 -8.31 6.25
N VAL A 129 14.65 -8.05 5.19
CA VAL A 129 14.08 -6.73 4.91
C VAL A 129 12.60 -6.85 4.52
N ALA A 130 11.86 -5.76 4.69
CA ALA A 130 10.48 -5.65 4.25
C ALA A 130 10.24 -4.32 3.54
N ALA A 131 9.42 -4.34 2.48
CA ALA A 131 8.94 -3.14 1.81
C ALA A 131 7.50 -2.84 2.27
N ILE A 132 7.30 -1.65 2.84
CA ILE A 132 6.04 -1.23 3.48
C ILE A 132 5.71 0.20 3.04
N ASP A 133 4.43 0.52 2.81
CA ASP A 133 4.04 1.90 2.56
C ASP A 133 4.25 2.80 3.79
N ALA A 134 4.56 4.08 3.53
CA ALA A 134 4.92 5.02 4.59
C ALA A 134 3.78 5.26 5.61
N LEU A 135 2.50 5.21 5.17
CA LEU A 135 1.37 5.41 6.07
C LEU A 135 1.19 4.20 7.00
N SER A 136 1.27 2.98 6.44
CA SER A 136 1.26 1.75 7.25
C SER A 136 2.43 1.73 8.24
N TRP A 137 3.63 2.16 7.81
CA TRP A 137 4.76 2.27 8.74
C TRP A 137 4.53 3.33 9.82
N HIS A 138 3.94 4.47 9.47
CA HIS A 138 3.59 5.50 10.45
C HIS A 138 2.70 4.93 11.57
N PHE A 139 1.64 4.20 11.21
CA PHE A 139 0.76 3.57 12.20
C PHE A 139 1.46 2.45 12.99
N LEU A 140 2.19 1.57 12.31
CA LEU A 140 2.94 0.50 12.98
C LEU A 140 3.97 1.06 13.98
N SER A 141 4.73 2.09 13.57
CA SER A 141 5.75 2.69 14.42
C SER A 141 5.18 3.39 15.66
N ARG A 142 3.93 3.86 15.58
CA ARG A 142 3.22 4.50 16.69
C ARG A 142 2.54 3.49 17.63
N ASP A 143 1.87 2.49 17.06
CA ASP A 143 0.89 1.67 17.76
C ASP A 143 1.40 0.25 18.09
N TRP A 144 2.53 -0.15 17.54
CA TRP A 144 3.10 -1.47 17.74
C TRP A 144 4.43 -1.39 18.49
N ASP A 145 4.44 -1.83 19.74
CA ASP A 145 5.60 -1.73 20.66
C ASP A 145 6.88 -2.34 20.07
N LYS A 146 6.75 -3.44 19.30
CA LYS A 146 7.89 -4.11 18.67
C LYS A 146 8.52 -3.32 17.52
N ALA A 147 7.83 -2.30 16.99
CA ALA A 147 8.37 -1.47 15.91
C ALA A 147 9.69 -0.77 16.29
N SER A 148 9.92 -0.53 17.58
CA SER A 148 11.18 0.02 18.11
C SER A 148 12.41 -0.84 17.81
N SER A 149 12.21 -2.13 17.50
CA SER A 149 13.27 -3.07 17.09
C SER A 149 13.51 -3.12 15.58
N LEU A 150 12.77 -2.31 14.82
CA LEU A 150 12.96 -2.13 13.38
C LEU A 150 13.59 -0.77 13.09
N THR A 151 14.21 -0.66 11.93
CA THR A 151 14.77 0.58 11.42
C THR A 151 14.46 0.73 9.93
N VAL A 152 14.25 1.98 9.49
CA VAL A 152 14.16 2.32 8.08
C VAL A 152 15.56 2.44 7.52
N LEU A 153 15.90 1.63 6.52
CA LEU A 153 17.19 1.68 5.82
C LEU A 153 17.16 2.75 4.71
N ILE A 154 16.09 2.77 3.92
CA ILE A 154 15.93 3.67 2.79
C ILE A 154 14.46 3.94 2.51
N THR A 155 14.15 5.08 1.90
CA THR A 155 12.84 5.41 1.33
C THR A 155 12.91 5.34 -0.18
N THR A 156 11.83 4.85 -0.81
CA THR A 156 11.74 4.83 -2.27
C THR A 156 11.38 6.21 -2.83
N PRO A 157 11.57 6.47 -4.13
CA PRO A 157 10.96 7.62 -4.79
C PRO A 157 9.45 7.66 -4.55
N THR A 158 8.90 8.88 -4.57
CA THR A 158 7.46 9.08 -4.40
C THR A 158 6.67 8.59 -5.62
N THR A 159 5.48 8.10 -5.38
CA THR A 159 4.52 7.65 -6.40
C THR A 159 3.12 8.19 -6.05
N PRO A 160 2.20 8.32 -7.01
CA PRO A 160 0.82 8.70 -6.70
C PRO A 160 0.21 7.80 -5.62
N ASN A 161 -0.48 8.43 -4.67
CA ASN A 161 -1.11 7.75 -3.55
C ASN A 161 -2.27 6.87 -4.03
N LEU A 162 -2.81 6.05 -3.14
CA LEU A 162 -3.87 5.09 -3.40
C LEU A 162 -5.15 5.83 -3.80
N PRO A 163 -5.60 5.73 -5.07
CA PRO A 163 -6.76 6.47 -5.53
C PRO A 163 -8.06 5.84 -5.05
N TYR A 164 -9.07 6.66 -4.84
CA TYR A 164 -10.46 6.23 -4.77
C TYR A 164 -11.00 6.01 -6.17
N THR A 165 -11.74 4.92 -6.34
CA THR A 165 -12.34 4.49 -7.60
C THR A 165 -13.83 4.17 -7.42
N THR A 166 -14.58 4.30 -8.51
CA THR A 166 -16.00 3.92 -8.60
C THR A 166 -16.24 3.19 -9.93
N ALA A 167 -17.37 2.49 -10.07
CA ALA A 167 -17.73 1.80 -11.31
C ALA A 167 -17.94 2.82 -12.46
N LEU A 168 -17.75 2.37 -13.72
CA LEU A 168 -17.89 3.23 -14.89
C LEU A 168 -19.29 3.86 -15.05
N ASN A 169 -20.32 3.18 -14.57
CA ASN A 169 -21.73 3.62 -14.65
C ASN A 169 -22.15 4.51 -13.48
N GLN A 170 -21.28 4.80 -12.53
CA GLN A 170 -21.55 5.70 -11.40
C GLN A 170 -21.14 7.14 -11.76
N ASP A 171 -21.74 8.12 -11.07
CA ASP A 171 -21.27 9.52 -11.15
C ASP A 171 -20.04 9.69 -10.24
N ALA A 172 -18.86 9.80 -10.85
CA ALA A 172 -17.60 9.98 -10.12
C ALA A 172 -17.52 11.32 -9.34
N ASN A 173 -18.42 12.27 -9.58
CA ASN A 173 -18.48 13.54 -8.83
C ASN A 173 -19.32 13.42 -7.56
N ALA A 174 -20.25 12.46 -7.51
CA ALA A 174 -21.08 12.27 -6.33
C ALA A 174 -20.26 12.08 -5.04
N PRO A 175 -19.22 11.24 -4.98
CA PRO A 175 -18.37 11.10 -3.80
C PRO A 175 -17.45 12.29 -3.51
N ARG A 176 -17.26 13.23 -4.47
CA ARG A 176 -16.39 14.41 -4.28
C ARG A 176 -17.08 15.57 -3.57
N GLN A 177 -18.40 15.56 -3.50
CA GLN A 177 -19.20 16.67 -2.95
C GLN A 177 -19.38 16.55 -1.42
N GLY A 178 -18.85 15.52 -0.81
CA GLY A 178 -18.79 15.27 0.62
C GLY A 178 -17.36 15.36 1.14
#